data_489826a02b88fa0ab2bd838efc2a7820
#
_entry.id   489826a02b88fa0ab2bd838efc2a7820
#
_cell.length_a   1.000
_cell.length_b   1.000
_cell.length_c   1.000
_cell.angle_alpha   90.00
_cell.angle_beta   90.00
_cell.angle_gamma   90.00
#
_symmetry.space_group_name_H-M   'P 1'
#
loop_
_entity.id
_entity.type
_entity.pdbx_description
1 polymer ?
#
loop_
_entity_poly.entity_id
_entity_poly.type
_entity_poly.pdbx_seq_one_letter_code
_entity_poly.pdbx_strand_id
1 'polypeptide(L)' 'MSDQAKGGPDSSKTDKRKQSLYFPEAMLDEIQKEAQRLQRSMSWVVQRAWKHARKEIKGIPGSNEP' A
#
# COMPACT_ATOMS: atom_id res chain seq x y z
N MET A 1 14.33 -8.12 -4.20
CA MET A 1 14.51 -8.08 -3.55
C MET A 1 14.43 -7.89 -2.96
N SER A 2 14.22 -7.85 -3.05
CA SER A 2 14.32 -7.66 -2.36
C SER A 2 14.28 -7.46 -1.65
N ASP A 3 14.10 -7.28 -1.54
CA ASP A 3 14.21 -7.11 -0.76
C ASP A 3 14.29 -7.15 0.00
N GLN A 4 14.23 -7.05 0.10
CA GLN A 4 14.44 -7.11 0.90
C GLN A 4 14.70 -7.30 1.61
N ALA A 5 14.92 -7.30 1.69
CA ALA A 5 15.27 -7.55 2.48
C ALA A 5 15.46 -7.64 3.16
N LYS A 6 15.70 -7.77 3.39
CA LYS A 6 16.03 -7.89 4.21
C LYS A 6 16.29 -7.48 4.99
N GLY A 7 16.03 -7.45 4.88
CA GLY A 7 16.35 -6.81 5.70
C GLY A 7 16.70 -6.78 6.74
N GLY A 8 16.82 -6.52 6.85
CA GLY A 8 17.36 -6.47 7.87
C GLY A 8 16.59 -6.27 8.94
N PRO A 9 17.01 -6.36 9.79
CA PRO A 9 16.50 -6.26 10.97
C PRO A 9 15.92 -5.04 11.37
N ASP A 10 16.45 -4.07 11.05
CA ASP A 10 16.00 -2.92 11.43
C ASP A 10 14.61 -2.79 11.27
N SER A 11 14.08 -3.58 10.65
CA SER A 11 12.78 -3.47 10.41
C SER A 11 12.04 -3.52 11.68
N SER A 12 12.59 -3.67 12.71
CA SER A 12 11.90 -3.75 13.90
C SER A 12 11.04 -2.53 14.12
N LYS A 13 11.45 -1.40 13.71
CA LYS A 13 10.69 -0.28 13.95
C LYS A 13 9.62 -0.15 12.97
N THR A 14 9.84 -0.37 11.75
CA THR A 14 8.87 -0.23 10.75
C THR A 14 8.61 -1.59 10.24
N ASP A 15 8.03 -2.39 10.98
CA ASP A 15 7.78 -3.76 10.63
C ASP A 15 6.99 -3.83 9.35
N LYS A 16 7.63 -4.07 8.26
CA LYS A 16 6.97 -4.20 6.98
C LYS A 16 6.63 -5.63 6.71
N ARG A 17 5.37 -5.92 6.55
CA ARG A 17 4.94 -7.26 6.29
C ARG A 17 4.36 -7.36 4.91
N LYS A 18 4.49 -8.51 4.30
CA LYS A 18 3.92 -8.74 3.02
C LYS A 18 2.48 -9.09 3.21
N GLN A 19 1.64 -8.51 2.39
CA GLN A 19 0.24 -8.77 2.46
C GLN A 19 -0.28 -8.79 1.04
N SER A 20 -1.02 -9.83 0.69
CA SER A 20 -1.60 -9.91 -0.64
C SER A 20 -2.92 -9.16 -0.64
N LEU A 21 -3.06 -8.24 -1.56
CA LEU A 21 -4.27 -7.47 -1.68
C LEU A 21 -4.81 -7.62 -3.09
N TYR A 22 -6.13 -7.63 -3.22
CA TYR A 22 -6.74 -7.74 -4.52
C TYR A 22 -7.39 -6.42 -4.88
N PHE A 23 -7.20 -5.98 -6.11
CA PHE A 23 -7.78 -4.75 -6.59
C PHE A 23 -8.55 -5.02 -7.88
N PRO A 24 -9.57 -4.24 -8.17
CA PRO A 24 -10.23 -4.33 -9.46
C PRO A 24 -9.16 -4.08 -10.53
N GLU A 25 -9.31 -4.74 -11.64
CA GLU A 25 -8.31 -4.68 -12.69
C GLU A 25 -8.02 -3.25 -13.14
N ALA A 26 -9.06 -2.46 -13.34
CA ALA A 26 -8.88 -1.08 -13.79
C ALA A 26 -8.09 -0.26 -12.78
N MET A 27 -8.35 -0.49 -11.50
CA MET A 27 -7.64 0.24 -10.46
C MET A 27 -6.17 -0.18 -10.42
N LEU A 28 -5.93 -1.47 -10.58
CA LEU A 28 -4.57 -1.96 -10.56
C LEU A 28 -3.78 -1.38 -11.74
N ASP A 29 -4.41 -1.27 -12.90
CA ASP A 29 -3.76 -0.69 -14.05
C ASP A 29 -3.39 0.77 -13.80
N GLU A 30 -4.26 1.51 -13.16
CA GLU A 30 -3.99 2.90 -12.84
C GLU A 30 -2.82 3.02 -11.87
N ILE A 31 -2.83 2.18 -10.83
CA ILE A 31 -1.76 2.22 -9.85
C ILE A 31 -0.43 1.91 -10.53
N GLN A 32 -0.44 0.92 -11.42
CA GLN A 32 0.76 0.53 -12.09
C GLN A 32 1.30 1.63 -12.99
N LYS A 33 0.42 2.30 -13.71
CA LYS A 33 0.84 3.39 -14.58
C LYS A 33 1.43 4.54 -13.78
N GLU A 34 0.81 4.87 -12.65
CA GLU A 34 1.32 5.95 -11.83
C GLU A 34 2.66 5.58 -11.21
N ALA A 35 2.80 4.33 -10.80
CA ALA A 35 4.06 3.90 -10.23
C ALA A 35 5.17 4.04 -11.26
N GLN A 36 4.90 3.66 -12.50
CA GLN A 36 5.88 3.78 -13.55
C GLN A 36 6.20 5.24 -13.85
N ARG A 37 5.18 6.07 -13.91
CA ARG A 37 5.37 7.48 -14.19
C ARG A 37 6.25 8.14 -13.13
N LEU A 38 6.04 7.74 -11.87
CA LEU A 38 6.78 8.31 -10.76
C LEU A 38 8.07 7.57 -10.45
N GLN A 39 8.31 6.47 -11.16
CA GLN A 39 9.47 5.63 -10.93
C GLN A 39 9.50 5.16 -9.48
N ARG A 40 8.36 4.74 -8.97
CA ARG A 40 8.23 4.21 -7.63
C ARG A 40 7.56 2.86 -7.69
N SER A 41 7.60 2.12 -6.59
CA SER A 41 6.96 0.83 -6.57
C SER A 41 5.46 1.02 -6.42
N MET A 42 4.70 0.00 -6.77
CA MET A 42 3.26 0.04 -6.59
C MET A 42 2.94 0.14 -5.12
N SER A 43 3.74 -0.52 -4.29
CA SER A 43 3.56 -0.45 -2.85
C SER A 43 3.68 0.99 -2.36
N TRP A 44 4.64 1.71 -2.89
CA TRP A 44 4.84 3.10 -2.51
C TRP A 44 3.61 3.93 -2.85
N VAL A 45 3.06 3.71 -4.04
CA VAL A 45 1.89 4.45 -4.48
C VAL A 45 0.69 4.16 -3.58
N VAL A 46 0.48 2.89 -3.26
CA VAL A 46 -0.64 2.50 -2.42
C VAL A 46 -0.48 3.06 -1.01
N GLN A 47 0.73 3.01 -0.47
CA GLN A 47 0.96 3.55 0.86
C GLN A 47 0.74 5.06 0.89
N ARG A 48 1.13 5.73 -0.17
CA ARG A 48 0.93 7.16 -0.26
C ARG A 48 -0.56 7.47 -0.31
N ALA A 49 -1.31 6.68 -1.05
CA ALA A 49 -2.74 6.87 -1.16
C ALA A 49 -3.41 6.67 0.19
N TRP A 50 -2.97 5.68 0.94
CA TRP A 50 -3.51 5.43 2.26
C TRP A 50 -3.23 6.61 3.18
N LYS A 51 -2.02 7.10 3.18
CA LYS A 51 -1.66 8.22 4.03
C LYS A 51 -2.48 9.46 3.69
N HIS A 52 -2.76 9.62 2.42
CA HIS A 52 -3.53 10.76 1.98
C HIS A 52 -4.99 10.65 2.36
N ALA A 53 -5.57 9.48 2.23
CA ALA A 53 -6.98 9.27 2.47
C ALA A 53 -7.34 8.73 3.84
N ARG A 54 -6.35 8.48 4.69
CA ARG A 54 -6.62 7.78 5.93
C ARG A 54 -7.62 8.50 6.83
N LYS A 55 -7.60 9.78 6.87
CA LYS A 55 -8.51 10.52 7.69
C LYS A 55 -9.93 10.34 7.20
N GLU A 56 -10.10 10.45 5.92
CA GLU A 56 -11.40 10.28 5.31
C GLU A 56 -11.93 8.88 5.56
N ILE A 57 -11.07 7.89 5.39
CA ILE A 57 -11.46 6.50 5.57
C ILE A 57 -11.84 6.24 7.02
N LYS A 58 -11.07 6.78 7.93
CA LYS A 58 -11.36 6.58 9.36
C LYS A 58 -12.64 7.26 9.78
N GLY A 59 -13.08 8.22 9.01
CA GLY A 59 -14.34 8.90 9.30
C GLY A 59 -15.56 8.16 8.80
N ILE A 60 -15.37 7.12 8.00
CA ILE A 60 -16.49 6.33 7.50
C ILE A 60 -17.01 5.47 8.63
N PRO A 61 -18.32 5.48 8.87
CA PRO A 61 -18.86 4.68 9.97
C PRO A 61 -18.54 3.22 9.77
N GLY A 62 -18.17 2.57 10.85
CA GLY A 62 -17.86 1.17 10.77
C GLY A 62 -19.09 0.35 10.49
N SER A 63 -18.84 -0.83 9.97
CA SER A 63 -19.93 -1.72 9.67
C SER A 63 -20.04 -2.74 10.78
N ASN A 64 -21.24 -3.05 11.17
CA ASN A 64 -21.43 -4.05 12.18
C ASN A 64 -21.66 -5.39 11.55
N GLU A 65 -21.60 -5.43 10.25
CA GLU A 65 -21.82 -6.66 9.62
C GLU A 65 -20.64 -7.48 9.69
N PRO A 66 -20.70 -8.72 9.94
CA PRO A 66 -19.52 -9.61 10.03
C PRO A 66 -18.88 -9.80 8.70
#